data_6cc78557bb9072523283f302b55c92d7
#
_entry.id   6cc78557bb9072523283f302b55c92d7
#
_cell.length_a   1.000
_cell.length_b   1.000
_cell.length_c   1.000
_cell.angle_alpha   90.00
_cell.angle_beta   90.00
_cell.angle_gamma   90.00
#
_symmetry.space_group_name_H-M   'P 1'
#
loop_
_entity.id
_entity.type
_entity.pdbx_description
1 polymer ?
#
loop_
_entity_poly.entity_id
_entity_poly.type
_entity_poly.pdbx_seq_one_letter_code
_entity_poly.pdbx_strand_id
1 'polypeptide(L)'
;MIEKLKRAIERADAIIIGAGAGLSASAGFLYAGERFERYFSDFAAKYGFRDMYSGGFYPYETLEEQWAFWSRNVLINRYMDIPKSVYRDLLSLVDGKDYFVLTTNVDHCFQRTGFDKKRLFYTQGDYGLFQCSEPCHQKTYDNEAEIRAMYEKQRDMKIPTELIPRCPVCKKPMSMNLRCDSTFVEDEGWSEAAARYADFVRTRKADCTGNVLFLELGVGGNTPGIIKYPFWQMTARNKNAVYACVNNGEAVCPRDIAPQSICINGDIGDVLKELL
;
A
#
# COMPACT_ATOMS: atom_id res chain seq x y z
N MET A 1 16.39 -16.75 -12.94
CA MET A 1 15.11 -16.65 -12.18
C MET A 1 14.11 -15.77 -12.95
N ILE A 2 14.53 -14.70 -13.57
CA ILE A 2 13.70 -13.79 -14.40
C ILE A 2 12.94 -14.56 -15.48
N GLU A 3 13.63 -15.39 -16.28
CA GLU A 3 12.99 -16.20 -17.31
C GLU A 3 11.93 -17.20 -16.80
N LYS A 4 12.07 -17.66 -15.54
CA LYS A 4 11.05 -18.48 -14.90
C LYS A 4 9.83 -17.65 -14.54
N LEU A 5 10.05 -16.44 -14.03
CA LEU A 5 8.96 -15.52 -13.68
C LEU A 5 8.23 -15.05 -14.94
N LYS A 6 8.95 -14.70 -16.00
CA LYS A 6 8.36 -14.33 -17.30
C LYS A 6 7.42 -15.42 -17.82
N ARG A 7 7.90 -16.67 -17.85
CA ARG A 7 7.07 -17.82 -18.24
C ARG A 7 5.88 -18.06 -17.31
N ALA A 8 6.03 -17.81 -16.00
CA ALA A 8 4.92 -17.95 -15.06
C ALA A 8 3.83 -16.89 -15.32
N ILE A 9 4.21 -15.63 -15.59
CA ILE A 9 3.29 -14.56 -15.99
C ILE A 9 2.58 -14.90 -17.31
N GLU A 10 3.33 -15.34 -18.31
CA GLU A 10 2.77 -15.69 -19.64
C GLU A 10 1.72 -16.81 -19.54
N ARG A 11 2.00 -17.85 -18.75
CA ARG A 11 1.16 -19.05 -18.59
C ARG A 11 0.04 -18.90 -17.59
N ALA A 12 0.04 -17.86 -16.79
CA ALA A 12 -0.97 -17.64 -15.76
C ALA A 12 -2.34 -17.38 -16.40
N ASP A 13 -3.34 -18.14 -16.00
CA ASP A 13 -4.75 -17.89 -16.31
C ASP A 13 -5.31 -16.79 -15.39
N ALA A 14 -4.75 -16.68 -14.18
CA ALA A 14 -5.07 -15.61 -13.25
C ALA A 14 -3.82 -15.20 -12.44
N ILE A 15 -3.69 -13.90 -12.16
CA ILE A 15 -2.58 -13.33 -11.37
C ILE A 15 -3.16 -12.62 -10.15
N ILE A 16 -2.73 -13.01 -8.94
CA ILE A 16 -3.04 -12.28 -7.71
C ILE A 16 -1.77 -11.56 -7.28
N ILE A 17 -1.79 -10.24 -7.39
CA ILE A 17 -0.67 -9.37 -7.02
C ILE A 17 -0.83 -9.00 -5.55
N GLY A 18 0.15 -9.34 -4.73
CA GLY A 18 0.27 -8.92 -3.33
C GLY A 18 1.34 -7.87 -3.17
N ALA A 19 0.97 -6.62 -2.85
CA ALA A 19 1.93 -5.52 -2.80
C ALA A 19 2.06 -4.92 -1.39
N GLY A 20 3.32 -4.79 -0.95
CA GLY A 20 3.69 -4.12 0.30
C GLY A 20 4.58 -2.90 0.07
N ALA A 21 5.06 -2.31 1.17
CA ALA A 21 5.81 -1.05 1.17
C ALA A 21 7.09 -1.08 0.31
N GLY A 22 7.69 -2.26 0.09
CA GLY A 22 8.86 -2.41 -0.78
C GLY A 22 8.59 -2.05 -2.24
N LEU A 23 7.36 -2.25 -2.74
CA LEU A 23 6.98 -1.79 -4.09
C LEU A 23 7.00 -0.26 -4.18
N SER A 24 6.43 0.43 -3.20
CA SER A 24 6.45 1.90 -3.14
C SER A 24 7.87 2.44 -2.92
N ALA A 25 8.67 1.78 -2.11
CA ALA A 25 10.07 2.13 -1.90
C ALA A 25 10.87 2.04 -3.22
N SER A 26 10.70 0.96 -3.99
CA SER A 26 11.30 0.82 -5.32
C SER A 26 10.80 1.90 -6.29
N ALA A 27 9.54 2.35 -6.17
CA ALA A 27 9.00 3.48 -6.94
C ALA A 27 9.51 4.86 -6.48
N GLY A 28 10.33 4.92 -5.40
CA GLY A 28 10.95 6.14 -4.91
C GLY A 28 10.29 6.75 -3.67
N PHE A 29 9.27 6.11 -3.10
CA PHE A 29 8.63 6.55 -1.85
C PHE A 29 9.39 6.05 -0.62
N LEU A 30 10.62 6.52 -0.45
CA LEU A 30 11.45 6.20 0.71
C LEU A 30 11.01 7.04 1.93
N TYR A 31 10.84 6.39 3.07
CA TYR A 31 10.42 7.05 4.32
C TYR A 31 11.60 7.58 5.15
N ALA A 32 12.83 7.19 4.83
CA ALA A 32 14.06 7.62 5.49
C ALA A 32 15.04 8.25 4.48
N GLY A 33 16.19 8.74 4.98
CA GLY A 33 17.26 9.31 4.19
C GLY A 33 16.92 10.67 3.59
N GLU A 34 17.49 11.00 2.44
CA GLU A 34 17.43 12.32 1.81
C GLU A 34 16.00 12.87 1.67
N ARG A 35 15.04 12.01 1.31
CA ARG A 35 13.64 12.41 1.15
C ARG A 35 13.02 12.83 2.49
N PHE A 36 13.30 12.11 3.58
CA PHE A 36 12.87 12.48 4.92
C PHE A 36 13.56 13.78 5.38
N GLU A 37 14.86 13.88 5.22
CA GLU A 37 15.63 15.08 5.60
C GLU A 37 15.14 16.34 4.89
N ARG A 38 14.81 16.21 3.60
CA ARG A 38 14.29 17.33 2.80
C ARG A 38 12.97 17.90 3.32
N TYR A 39 12.07 17.07 3.79
CA TYR A 39 10.70 17.52 4.15
C TYR A 39 10.45 17.60 5.65
N PHE A 40 11.30 17.00 6.49
CA PHE A 40 11.06 16.84 7.93
C PHE A 40 12.28 17.17 8.78
N SER A 41 13.25 17.95 8.28
CA SER A 41 14.45 18.33 9.04
C SER A 41 14.14 19.05 10.33
N ASP A 42 13.12 19.90 10.36
CA ASP A 42 12.63 20.62 11.54
C ASP A 42 12.02 19.66 12.59
N PHE A 43 11.20 18.71 12.17
CA PHE A 43 10.67 17.65 13.04
C PHE A 43 11.77 16.71 13.53
N ALA A 44 12.72 16.36 12.66
CA ALA A 44 13.88 15.57 13.04
C ALA A 44 14.72 16.27 14.11
N ALA A 45 14.98 17.57 13.97
CA ALA A 45 15.73 18.37 14.93
C ALA A 45 15.00 18.46 16.28
N LYS A 46 13.67 18.62 16.28
CA LYS A 46 12.88 18.77 17.51
C LYS A 46 12.68 17.44 18.26
N TYR A 47 12.35 16.38 17.53
CA TYR A 47 11.89 15.11 18.11
C TYR A 47 12.87 13.95 17.97
N GLY A 48 13.97 14.10 17.24
CA GLY A 48 14.95 13.06 17.00
C GLY A 48 14.46 11.98 16.01
N PHE A 49 13.45 12.26 15.19
CA PHE A 49 12.96 11.33 14.17
C PHE A 49 14.04 11.02 13.14
N ARG A 50 14.03 9.78 12.65
CA ARG A 50 14.93 9.30 11.59
C ARG A 50 14.20 8.89 10.31
N ASP A 51 12.87 8.85 10.36
CA ASP A 51 12.00 8.45 9.27
C ASP A 51 10.58 8.99 9.45
N MET A 52 9.77 8.90 8.38
CA MET A 52 8.38 9.36 8.39
C MET A 52 7.47 8.47 9.23
N TYR A 53 7.82 7.20 9.41
CA TYR A 53 7.02 6.27 10.19
C TYR A 53 7.05 6.64 11.68
N SER A 54 8.24 6.94 12.21
CA SER A 54 8.40 7.37 13.60
C SER A 54 7.58 8.63 13.91
N GLY A 55 7.58 9.61 13.00
CA GLY A 55 6.78 10.83 13.17
C GLY A 55 5.28 10.61 13.06
N GLY A 56 4.84 9.66 12.23
CA GLY A 56 3.41 9.34 12.07
C GLY A 56 2.77 8.75 13.33
N PHE A 57 3.55 8.06 14.16
CA PHE A 57 3.08 7.43 15.40
C PHE A 57 3.48 8.20 16.67
N TYR A 58 4.09 9.37 16.52
CA TYR A 58 4.47 10.19 17.68
C TYR A 58 3.25 10.81 18.35
N PRO A 59 3.16 10.79 19.70
CA PRO A 59 2.07 11.39 20.44
C PRO A 59 2.29 12.91 20.60
N TYR A 60 1.95 13.69 19.57
CA TYR A 60 2.08 15.14 19.58
C TYR A 60 1.22 15.78 20.67
N GLU A 61 1.72 16.87 21.29
CA GLU A 61 1.01 17.59 22.33
C GLU A 61 -0.22 18.32 21.82
N THR A 62 -0.21 18.76 20.56
CA THR A 62 -1.30 19.52 19.94
C THR A 62 -1.70 18.94 18.58
N LEU A 63 -2.98 19.08 18.23
CA LEU A 63 -3.48 18.67 16.91
C LEU A 63 -2.88 19.51 15.78
N GLU A 64 -2.58 20.79 16.04
CA GLU A 64 -1.94 21.68 15.07
C GLU A 64 -0.58 21.14 14.63
N GLU A 65 0.19 20.60 15.56
CA GLU A 65 1.51 20.02 15.27
C GLU A 65 1.39 18.65 14.62
N GLN A 66 0.49 17.81 15.11
CA GLN A 66 0.19 16.53 14.51
C GLN A 66 -0.22 16.67 13.02
N TRP A 67 -1.11 17.63 12.73
CA TRP A 67 -1.56 17.86 11.37
C TRP A 67 -0.51 18.58 10.50
N ALA A 68 0.40 19.34 11.08
CA ALA A 68 1.55 19.85 10.34
C ALA A 68 2.46 18.74 9.84
N PHE A 69 2.71 17.71 10.67
CA PHE A 69 3.43 16.51 10.23
C PHE A 69 2.64 15.73 9.17
N TRP A 70 1.39 15.39 9.49
CA TRP A 70 0.57 14.56 8.59
C TRP A 70 0.28 15.24 7.25
N SER A 71 0.06 16.53 7.20
CA SER A 71 -0.15 17.23 5.92
C SER A 71 1.06 17.15 4.99
N ARG A 72 2.29 17.25 5.52
CA ARG A 72 3.51 17.02 4.74
C ARG A 72 3.61 15.58 4.29
N ASN A 73 3.42 14.63 5.21
CA ASN A 73 3.52 13.20 4.92
C ASN A 73 2.53 12.77 3.82
N VAL A 74 1.28 13.20 3.95
CA VAL A 74 0.24 12.90 2.95
C VAL A 74 0.56 13.58 1.62
N LEU A 75 0.90 14.88 1.62
CA LEU A 75 1.19 15.59 0.38
C LEU A 75 2.25 14.88 -0.44
N ILE A 76 3.40 14.56 0.17
CA ILE A 76 4.52 13.96 -0.57
C ILE A 76 4.31 12.50 -0.95
N ASN A 77 3.54 11.72 -0.18
CA ASN A 77 3.33 10.30 -0.44
C ASN A 77 2.07 10.00 -1.25
N ARG A 78 1.10 10.92 -1.28
CA ARG A 78 -0.19 10.70 -1.91
C ARG A 78 -0.45 11.61 -3.10
N TYR A 79 -0.03 12.89 -3.02
CA TYR A 79 -0.42 13.91 -3.99
C TYR A 79 0.72 14.41 -4.89
N MET A 80 1.98 14.15 -4.55
CA MET A 80 3.11 14.41 -5.46
C MET A 80 3.30 13.27 -6.47
N ASP A 81 3.98 13.55 -7.58
CA ASP A 81 4.21 12.57 -8.64
C ASP A 81 4.97 11.33 -8.17
N ILE A 82 4.65 10.20 -8.80
CA ILE A 82 5.36 8.94 -8.57
C ILE A 82 6.73 9.06 -9.24
N PRO A 83 7.84 8.95 -8.46
CA PRO A 83 9.17 9.27 -9.00
C PRO A 83 9.66 8.34 -10.12
N LYS A 84 9.29 7.05 -10.08
CA LYS A 84 9.75 6.04 -11.04
C LYS A 84 8.58 5.29 -11.68
N SER A 85 8.82 4.62 -12.80
CA SER A 85 7.80 3.93 -13.60
C SER A 85 7.29 2.59 -13.03
N VAL A 86 7.78 2.14 -11.88
CA VAL A 86 7.57 0.80 -11.32
C VAL A 86 6.11 0.32 -11.39
N TYR A 87 5.16 1.15 -11.02
CA TYR A 87 3.74 0.82 -11.09
C TYR A 87 3.21 0.74 -12.54
N ARG A 88 3.73 1.58 -13.45
CA ARG A 88 3.39 1.52 -14.88
C ARG A 88 3.97 0.27 -15.53
N ASP A 89 5.20 -0.08 -15.18
CA ASP A 89 5.86 -1.28 -15.67
C ASP A 89 5.09 -2.53 -15.21
N LEU A 90 4.64 -2.57 -13.96
CA LEU A 90 3.79 -3.64 -13.45
C LEU A 90 2.43 -3.70 -14.17
N LEU A 91 1.78 -2.55 -14.42
CA LEU A 91 0.52 -2.53 -15.16
C LEU A 91 0.71 -3.09 -16.57
N SER A 92 1.78 -2.71 -17.27
CA SER A 92 2.11 -3.21 -18.61
C SER A 92 2.31 -4.73 -18.64
N LEU A 93 2.91 -5.31 -17.59
CA LEU A 93 3.12 -6.77 -17.48
C LEU A 93 1.83 -7.57 -17.29
N VAL A 94 0.79 -6.95 -16.72
CA VAL A 94 -0.49 -7.62 -16.46
C VAL A 94 -1.62 -7.15 -17.37
N ASP A 95 -1.30 -6.29 -18.34
CA ASP A 95 -2.28 -5.83 -19.33
C ASP A 95 -2.84 -7.02 -20.13
N GLY A 96 -4.15 -7.05 -20.31
CA GLY A 96 -4.85 -8.17 -20.95
C GLY A 96 -4.92 -9.45 -20.13
N LYS A 97 -4.35 -9.50 -18.91
CA LYS A 97 -4.45 -10.65 -17.99
C LYS A 97 -5.66 -10.54 -17.06
N ASP A 98 -6.13 -11.68 -16.59
CA ASP A 98 -7.09 -11.71 -15.48
C ASP A 98 -6.33 -11.55 -14.17
N TYR A 99 -6.32 -10.35 -13.60
CA TYR A 99 -5.58 -10.05 -12.37
C TYR A 99 -6.45 -9.46 -11.28
N PHE A 100 -5.98 -9.56 -10.04
CA PHE A 100 -6.47 -8.82 -8.90
C PHE A 100 -5.31 -8.34 -8.02
N VAL A 101 -5.39 -7.11 -7.51
CA VAL A 101 -4.38 -6.51 -6.63
C VAL A 101 -4.88 -6.50 -5.19
N LEU A 102 -4.13 -7.10 -4.29
CA LEU A 102 -4.25 -6.96 -2.84
C LEU A 102 -3.07 -6.16 -2.31
N THR A 103 -3.30 -5.02 -1.68
CA THR A 103 -2.19 -4.20 -1.20
C THR A 103 -2.41 -3.71 0.23
N THR A 104 -1.30 -3.61 0.96
CA THR A 104 -1.22 -2.91 2.26
C THR A 104 -0.71 -1.48 2.13
N ASN A 105 -0.38 -1.04 0.91
CA ASN A 105 0.05 0.33 0.64
C ASN A 105 -1.13 1.30 0.67
N VAL A 106 -0.89 2.49 1.20
CA VAL A 106 -1.88 3.54 1.43
C VAL A 106 -1.64 4.79 0.57
N ASP A 107 -0.68 4.72 -0.36
CA ASP A 107 -0.20 5.82 -1.21
C ASP A 107 -1.03 6.04 -2.49
N HIS A 108 -1.99 5.16 -2.78
CA HIS A 108 -2.86 5.24 -3.95
C HIS A 108 -2.14 5.08 -5.31
N CYS A 109 -0.92 4.59 -5.34
CA CYS A 109 -0.12 4.50 -6.56
C CYS A 109 -0.75 3.60 -7.64
N PHE A 110 -1.42 2.53 -7.26
CA PHE A 110 -2.14 1.66 -8.19
C PHE A 110 -3.22 2.42 -8.96
N GLN A 111 -4.09 3.13 -8.24
CA GLN A 111 -5.19 3.89 -8.84
C GLN A 111 -4.67 5.02 -9.73
N ARG A 112 -3.64 5.74 -9.26
CA ARG A 112 -3.01 6.85 -10.00
C ARG A 112 -2.32 6.40 -11.28
N THR A 113 -1.91 5.14 -11.34
CA THR A 113 -1.25 4.56 -12.52
C THR A 113 -2.25 4.00 -13.53
N GLY A 114 -3.53 3.83 -13.14
CA GLY A 114 -4.58 3.38 -14.04
C GLY A 114 -4.99 1.92 -13.87
N PHE A 115 -4.59 1.25 -12.78
CA PHE A 115 -5.15 -0.06 -12.45
C PHE A 115 -6.66 0.03 -12.25
N ASP A 116 -7.39 -0.97 -12.74
CA ASP A 116 -8.85 -1.02 -12.58
C ASP A 116 -9.23 -1.09 -11.10
N LYS A 117 -9.93 -0.06 -10.61
CA LYS A 117 -10.39 0.01 -9.21
C LYS A 117 -11.25 -1.19 -8.81
N LYS A 118 -11.95 -1.82 -9.74
CA LYS A 118 -12.74 -3.03 -9.48
C LYS A 118 -11.89 -4.27 -9.22
N ARG A 119 -10.62 -4.23 -9.60
CA ARG A 119 -9.62 -5.28 -9.44
C ARG A 119 -8.58 -4.94 -8.37
N LEU A 120 -8.94 -4.08 -7.41
CA LEU A 120 -8.04 -3.58 -6.39
C LEU A 120 -8.69 -3.59 -5.02
N PHE A 121 -7.96 -4.10 -4.02
CA PHE A 121 -8.30 -4.02 -2.61
C PHE A 121 -7.11 -3.50 -1.79
N TYR A 122 -7.22 -2.28 -1.28
CA TYR A 122 -6.24 -1.64 -0.39
C TYR A 122 -6.72 -1.76 1.05
N THR A 123 -6.13 -2.69 1.79
CA THR A 123 -6.66 -3.20 3.08
C THR A 123 -6.45 -2.28 4.26
N GLN A 124 -5.45 -1.38 4.19
CA GLN A 124 -4.98 -0.57 5.32
C GLN A 124 -5.44 0.89 5.28
N GLY A 125 -6.37 1.22 4.35
CA GLY A 125 -6.85 2.58 4.15
C GLY A 125 -6.09 3.34 3.07
N ASP A 126 -6.20 4.67 3.08
CA ASP A 126 -5.62 5.56 2.06
C ASP A 126 -5.21 6.89 2.70
N TYR A 127 -4.03 7.38 2.36
CA TYR A 127 -3.56 8.72 2.76
C TYR A 127 -4.46 9.84 2.27
N GLY A 128 -5.29 9.61 1.26
CA GLY A 128 -6.25 10.57 0.74
C GLY A 128 -7.59 10.62 1.49
N LEU A 129 -7.74 9.89 2.60
CA LEU A 129 -9.00 9.78 3.30
C LEU A 129 -8.91 10.18 4.77
N PHE A 130 -9.87 11.00 5.20
CA PHE A 130 -10.16 11.21 6.62
C PHE A 130 -11.30 10.30 7.10
N GLN A 131 -11.29 10.02 8.40
CA GLN A 131 -12.39 9.41 9.13
C GLN A 131 -12.66 10.14 10.46
N CYS A 132 -13.80 9.92 11.10
CA CYS A 132 -14.00 10.38 12.47
C CYS A 132 -13.02 9.67 13.41
N SER A 133 -12.30 10.39 14.27
CA SER A 133 -11.34 9.80 15.21
C SER A 133 -12.00 8.88 16.26
N GLU A 134 -13.25 9.16 16.57
CA GLU A 134 -14.13 8.29 17.36
C GLU A 134 -15.29 7.84 16.45
N PRO A 135 -15.19 6.72 15.73
CA PRO A 135 -16.09 6.38 14.63
C PRO A 135 -17.57 6.47 15.01
N CYS A 136 -18.21 7.61 14.76
CA CYS A 136 -19.62 7.81 15.01
C CYS A 136 -20.50 7.37 13.82
N HIS A 137 -19.88 7.02 12.70
CA HIS A 137 -20.52 6.52 11.47
C HIS A 137 -19.47 5.87 10.57
N GLN A 138 -19.91 5.05 9.63
CA GLN A 138 -19.03 4.27 8.72
C GLN A 138 -18.84 5.01 7.39
N LYS A 139 -18.15 6.18 7.43
CA LYS A 139 -17.87 6.99 6.24
C LYS A 139 -16.48 7.57 6.29
N THR A 140 -15.83 7.61 5.13
CA THR A 140 -14.57 8.31 4.88
C THR A 140 -14.80 9.54 4.03
N TYR A 141 -13.84 10.46 4.00
CA TYR A 141 -13.91 11.76 3.35
C TYR A 141 -12.59 12.04 2.62
N ASP A 142 -12.70 12.50 1.37
CA ASP A 142 -11.53 13.01 0.64
C ASP A 142 -10.88 14.17 1.38
N ASN A 143 -9.54 14.27 1.30
CA ASN A 143 -8.81 15.25 2.11
C ASN A 143 -7.83 16.13 1.31
N GLU A 144 -7.80 16.04 -0.02
CA GLU A 144 -6.77 16.72 -0.80
C GLU A 144 -6.75 18.23 -0.59
N ALA A 145 -7.91 18.87 -0.60
CA ALA A 145 -8.02 20.33 -0.44
C ALA A 145 -7.51 20.77 0.93
N GLU A 146 -7.91 20.06 1.99
CA GLU A 146 -7.51 20.35 3.37
C GLU A 146 -6.01 20.10 3.57
N ILE A 147 -5.47 19.01 3.07
CA ILE A 147 -4.04 18.68 3.16
C ILE A 147 -3.18 19.75 2.47
N ARG A 148 -3.58 20.21 1.27
CA ARG A 148 -2.86 21.29 0.58
C ARG A 148 -2.93 22.61 1.36
N ALA A 149 -4.10 22.98 1.87
CA ALA A 149 -4.26 24.18 2.68
C ALA A 149 -3.43 24.13 3.98
N MET A 150 -3.40 22.99 4.67
CA MET A 150 -2.57 22.77 5.85
C MET A 150 -1.08 22.93 5.53
N TYR A 151 -0.61 22.30 4.45
CA TYR A 151 0.79 22.36 4.04
C TYR A 151 1.22 23.80 3.70
N GLU A 152 0.40 24.54 2.97
CA GLU A 152 0.71 25.91 2.54
C GLU A 152 0.73 26.91 3.72
N LYS A 153 -0.22 26.74 4.67
CA LYS A 153 -0.42 27.70 5.76
C LYS A 153 0.32 27.36 7.05
N GLN A 154 0.97 26.18 7.15
CA GLN A 154 1.71 25.82 8.34
C GLN A 154 2.91 26.76 8.58
N ARG A 155 3.18 27.07 9.84
CA ARG A 155 4.34 27.85 10.33
C ARG A 155 4.85 27.20 11.61
N ASP A 156 6.14 27.15 11.80
CA ASP A 156 6.79 26.65 13.02
C ASP A 156 6.26 25.26 13.43
N MET A 157 6.13 24.34 12.45
CA MET A 157 5.59 22.98 12.63
C MET A 157 4.15 22.94 13.16
N LYS A 158 3.34 23.96 12.91
CA LYS A 158 1.93 24.00 13.29
C LYS A 158 1.07 24.50 12.14
N ILE A 159 -0.11 23.91 12.00
CA ILE A 159 -1.16 24.44 11.13
C ILE A 159 -2.01 25.46 11.90
N PRO A 160 -2.71 26.39 11.22
CA PRO A 160 -3.77 27.20 11.86
C PRO A 160 -4.85 26.29 12.47
N THR A 161 -5.33 26.63 13.68
CA THR A 161 -6.32 25.85 14.43
C THR A 161 -7.62 25.63 13.65
N GLU A 162 -8.03 26.60 12.83
CA GLU A 162 -9.23 26.52 12.00
C GLU A 162 -9.13 25.47 10.87
N LEU A 163 -7.94 24.99 10.55
CA LEU A 163 -7.71 23.93 9.58
C LEU A 163 -7.73 22.52 10.18
N ILE A 164 -7.87 22.38 11.50
CA ILE A 164 -8.04 21.07 12.13
C ILE A 164 -9.35 20.45 11.62
N PRO A 165 -9.29 19.29 10.91
CA PRO A 165 -10.47 18.71 10.30
C PRO A 165 -11.44 18.20 11.37
N ARG A 166 -12.74 18.51 11.18
CA ARG A 166 -13.81 18.16 12.11
C ARG A 166 -14.82 17.25 11.45
N CYS A 167 -15.22 16.21 12.16
CA CYS A 167 -16.26 15.30 11.71
C CYS A 167 -17.56 16.08 11.42
N PRO A 168 -18.17 15.95 10.24
CA PRO A 168 -19.37 16.69 9.88
C PRO A 168 -20.59 16.31 10.74
N VAL A 169 -20.56 15.11 11.35
CA VAL A 169 -21.65 14.58 12.18
C VAL A 169 -21.49 14.98 13.66
N CYS A 170 -20.41 14.57 14.30
CA CYS A 170 -20.24 14.76 15.75
C CYS A 170 -19.34 15.97 16.13
N LYS A 171 -18.74 16.66 15.15
CA LYS A 171 -17.84 17.80 15.31
C LYS A 171 -16.52 17.50 16.04
N LYS A 172 -16.27 16.27 16.48
CA LYS A 172 -14.98 15.84 17.03
C LYS A 172 -13.89 15.92 15.97
N PRO A 173 -12.61 15.95 16.35
CA PRO A 173 -11.51 15.91 15.37
C PRO A 173 -11.63 14.71 14.44
N MET A 174 -11.11 14.82 13.23
CA MET A 174 -10.92 13.68 12.34
C MET A 174 -9.52 13.10 12.52
N SER A 175 -9.31 11.91 12.01
CA SER A 175 -8.03 11.23 11.86
C SER A 175 -7.84 10.77 10.41
N MET A 176 -6.63 10.33 10.08
CA MET A 176 -6.39 9.62 8.83
C MET A 176 -7.14 8.28 8.82
N ASN A 177 -7.72 7.89 7.69
CA ASN A 177 -8.25 6.53 7.53
C ASN A 177 -7.10 5.55 7.26
N LEU A 178 -6.42 5.17 8.34
CA LEU A 178 -5.31 4.23 8.34
C LEU A 178 -5.55 3.17 9.42
N ARG A 179 -5.35 1.90 9.08
CA ARG A 179 -5.54 0.78 10.01
C ARG A 179 -4.38 0.70 11.02
N CYS A 180 -4.45 1.50 12.07
CA CYS A 180 -3.50 1.49 13.18
C CYS A 180 -4.04 0.76 14.41
N ASP A 181 -5.36 0.77 14.58
CA ASP A 181 -6.08 0.20 15.72
C ASP A 181 -7.52 -0.22 15.37
N SER A 182 -8.33 -0.47 16.37
CA SER A 182 -9.73 -0.88 16.24
C SER A 182 -10.69 0.24 15.81
N THR A 183 -10.24 1.48 15.70
CA THR A 183 -11.08 2.62 15.25
C THR A 183 -11.13 2.78 13.74
N PHE A 184 -10.42 1.94 13.00
CA PHE A 184 -10.41 1.98 11.54
C PHE A 184 -11.81 1.82 10.96
N VAL A 185 -12.20 2.76 10.10
CA VAL A 185 -13.50 2.74 9.44
C VAL A 185 -13.40 1.94 8.14
N GLU A 186 -14.09 0.81 8.10
CA GLU A 186 -14.33 0.01 6.90
C GLU A 186 -15.62 0.53 6.24
N ASP A 187 -15.48 1.50 5.34
CA ASP A 187 -16.63 2.06 4.64
C ASP A 187 -17.21 1.09 3.59
N GLU A 188 -18.29 1.51 2.93
CA GLU A 188 -18.96 0.70 1.90
C GLU A 188 -17.98 0.30 0.78
N GLY A 189 -17.14 1.24 0.32
CA GLY A 189 -16.16 0.99 -0.74
C GLY A 189 -15.09 -0.03 -0.35
N TRP A 190 -14.65 0.00 0.92
CA TRP A 190 -13.74 -1.00 1.48
C TRP A 190 -14.39 -2.38 1.53
N SER A 191 -15.62 -2.45 2.03
CA SER A 191 -16.37 -3.71 2.16
C SER A 191 -16.65 -4.36 0.80
N GLU A 192 -17.03 -3.55 -0.20
CA GLU A 192 -17.21 -4.01 -1.58
C GLU A 192 -15.90 -4.52 -2.21
N ALA A 193 -14.77 -3.82 -1.98
CA ALA A 193 -13.47 -4.25 -2.48
C ALA A 193 -13.04 -5.57 -1.85
N ALA A 194 -13.26 -5.76 -0.55
CA ALA A 194 -13.02 -7.00 0.16
C ALA A 194 -13.86 -8.16 -0.42
N ALA A 195 -15.15 -7.91 -0.68
CA ALA A 195 -16.05 -8.90 -1.28
C ALA A 195 -15.60 -9.31 -2.69
N ARG A 196 -15.21 -8.33 -3.55
CA ARG A 196 -14.67 -8.61 -4.89
C ARG A 196 -13.37 -9.44 -4.84
N TYR A 197 -12.47 -9.13 -3.91
CA TYR A 197 -11.26 -9.92 -3.71
C TYR A 197 -11.57 -11.35 -3.28
N ALA A 198 -12.45 -11.52 -2.29
CA ALA A 198 -12.85 -12.83 -1.80
C ALA A 198 -13.51 -13.68 -2.93
N ASP A 199 -14.34 -13.06 -3.75
CA ASP A 199 -14.98 -13.72 -4.90
C ASP A 199 -13.94 -14.12 -5.96
N PHE A 200 -13.02 -13.23 -6.31
CA PHE A 200 -11.94 -13.52 -7.26
C PHE A 200 -11.10 -14.72 -6.79
N VAL A 201 -10.66 -14.70 -5.53
CA VAL A 201 -9.89 -15.82 -4.95
C VAL A 201 -10.69 -17.12 -4.94
N ARG A 202 -11.98 -17.06 -4.56
CA ARG A 202 -12.87 -18.23 -4.48
C ARG A 202 -13.06 -18.86 -5.85
N THR A 203 -13.37 -18.08 -6.88
CA THR A 203 -13.64 -18.56 -8.23
C THR A 203 -12.39 -19.17 -8.87
N ARG A 204 -11.21 -18.56 -8.67
CA ARG A 204 -9.95 -19.09 -9.20
C ARG A 204 -9.42 -20.30 -8.44
N LYS A 205 -9.81 -20.50 -7.17
CA LYS A 205 -9.52 -21.72 -6.42
C LYS A 205 -10.46 -22.87 -6.77
N ALA A 206 -11.74 -22.58 -6.98
CA ALA A 206 -12.74 -23.62 -7.25
C ALA A 206 -12.45 -24.35 -8.58
N ASP A 207 -11.94 -23.63 -9.58
CA ASP A 207 -11.63 -24.22 -10.87
C ASP A 207 -10.39 -25.13 -10.86
N CYS A 208 -9.50 -25.08 -9.86
CA CYS A 208 -8.27 -25.89 -9.62
C CYS A 208 -7.54 -26.44 -10.87
N THR A 209 -8.00 -26.07 -12.06
CA THR A 209 -7.55 -26.51 -13.36
C THR A 209 -6.64 -25.50 -14.04
N GLY A 210 -6.74 -24.22 -13.65
CA GLY A 210 -5.95 -23.13 -14.21
C GLY A 210 -4.65 -22.88 -13.45
N ASN A 211 -3.69 -22.25 -14.15
CA ASN A 211 -2.42 -21.82 -13.58
C ASN A 211 -2.61 -20.49 -12.87
N VAL A 212 -2.53 -20.47 -11.54
CA VAL A 212 -2.64 -19.24 -10.73
C VAL A 212 -1.26 -18.77 -10.31
N LEU A 213 -0.93 -17.51 -10.59
CA LEU A 213 0.28 -16.87 -10.11
C LEU A 213 -0.04 -15.97 -8.92
N PHE A 214 0.53 -16.27 -7.76
CA PHE A 214 0.58 -15.37 -6.60
C PHE A 214 1.87 -14.57 -6.69
N LEU A 215 1.78 -13.32 -7.13
CA LEU A 215 2.92 -12.42 -7.32
C LEU A 215 3.05 -11.47 -6.13
N GLU A 216 3.99 -11.75 -5.24
CA GLU A 216 4.29 -10.92 -4.07
C GLU A 216 5.41 -9.92 -4.39
N LEU A 217 5.14 -8.63 -4.15
CA LEU A 217 6.05 -7.53 -4.43
C LEU A 217 6.29 -6.68 -3.18
N GLY A 218 7.46 -6.83 -2.57
CA GLY A 218 7.93 -5.98 -1.48
C GLY A 218 7.12 -6.05 -0.19
N VAL A 219 6.57 -7.22 0.16
CA VAL A 219 5.88 -7.43 1.44
C VAL A 219 6.91 -7.75 2.52
N GLY A 220 7.03 -6.86 3.50
CA GLY A 220 7.95 -7.05 4.64
C GLY A 220 7.43 -8.01 5.70
N GLY A 221 8.32 -8.36 6.64
CA GLY A 221 8.02 -9.25 7.77
C GLY A 221 7.12 -8.64 8.86
N ASN A 222 6.82 -7.33 8.83
CA ASN A 222 6.04 -6.68 9.88
C ASN A 222 4.55 -7.00 9.82
N THR A 223 3.98 -7.21 8.62
CA THR A 223 2.55 -7.51 8.42
C THR A 223 2.33 -8.66 7.46
N PRO A 224 2.95 -9.84 7.68
CA PRO A 224 2.91 -10.95 6.72
C PRO A 224 1.54 -11.63 6.64
N GLY A 225 0.69 -11.42 7.64
CA GLY A 225 -0.60 -12.11 7.78
C GLY A 225 -1.65 -11.76 6.72
N ILE A 226 -1.52 -10.61 6.04
CA ILE A 226 -2.50 -10.16 5.05
C ILE A 226 -2.20 -10.74 3.67
N ILE A 227 -0.93 -10.80 3.27
CA ILE A 227 -0.51 -11.18 1.92
C ILE A 227 0.34 -12.45 1.96
N LYS A 228 1.52 -12.39 2.58
CA LYS A 228 2.56 -13.42 2.53
C LYS A 228 2.05 -14.79 2.97
N TYR A 229 1.52 -14.90 4.18
CA TYR A 229 1.04 -16.18 4.71
C TYR A 229 -0.19 -16.72 3.96
N PRO A 230 -1.20 -15.93 3.62
CA PRO A 230 -2.29 -16.40 2.74
C PRO A 230 -1.82 -16.90 1.39
N PHE A 231 -0.85 -16.22 0.74
CA PHE A 231 -0.30 -16.66 -0.54
C PHE A 231 0.42 -18.01 -0.43
N TRP A 232 1.23 -18.19 0.62
CA TRP A 232 1.88 -19.47 0.88
C TRP A 232 0.87 -20.59 1.08
N GLN A 233 -0.16 -20.36 1.91
CA GLN A 233 -1.22 -21.35 2.16
C GLN A 233 -2.02 -21.68 0.90
N MET A 234 -2.32 -20.69 0.08
CA MET A 234 -3.04 -20.90 -1.18
C MET A 234 -2.20 -21.68 -2.19
N THR A 235 -0.90 -21.37 -2.27
CA THR A 235 0.06 -22.11 -3.11
C THR A 235 0.17 -23.57 -2.67
N ALA A 236 0.32 -23.83 -1.37
CA ALA A 236 0.44 -25.19 -0.83
C ALA A 236 -0.80 -26.07 -1.14
N ARG A 237 -1.99 -25.44 -1.21
CA ARG A 237 -3.26 -26.15 -1.48
C ARG A 237 -3.56 -26.37 -2.97
N ASN A 238 -2.87 -25.69 -3.87
CA ASN A 238 -3.09 -25.76 -5.31
C ASN A 238 -1.80 -26.17 -6.04
N LYS A 239 -1.74 -27.39 -6.56
CA LYS A 239 -0.56 -27.92 -7.27
C LYS A 239 -0.24 -27.18 -8.58
N ASN A 240 -1.21 -26.48 -9.16
CA ASN A 240 -1.03 -25.70 -10.38
C ASN A 240 -0.69 -24.22 -10.07
N ALA A 241 -0.64 -23.83 -8.80
CA ALA A 241 -0.26 -22.47 -8.42
C ALA A 241 1.26 -22.30 -8.42
N VAL A 242 1.69 -21.11 -8.78
CA VAL A 242 3.07 -20.63 -8.64
C VAL A 242 3.06 -19.45 -7.67
N TYR A 243 3.96 -19.49 -6.69
CA TYR A 243 4.26 -18.34 -5.85
C TYR A 243 5.52 -17.65 -6.36
N ALA A 244 5.45 -16.36 -6.65
CA ALA A 244 6.61 -15.57 -7.00
C ALA A 244 6.77 -14.43 -5.99
N CYS A 245 7.96 -14.29 -5.43
CA CYS A 245 8.31 -13.21 -4.50
C CYS A 245 9.49 -12.41 -5.04
N VAL A 246 9.28 -11.11 -5.22
CA VAL A 246 10.34 -10.15 -5.53
C VAL A 246 10.47 -9.19 -4.36
N ASN A 247 11.62 -9.21 -3.69
CA ASN A 247 11.86 -8.35 -2.53
C ASN A 247 13.36 -8.11 -2.34
N ASN A 248 13.72 -6.95 -1.83
CA ASN A 248 15.11 -6.63 -1.54
C ASN A 248 15.47 -7.11 -0.12
N GLY A 249 16.24 -8.19 -0.04
CA GLY A 249 16.71 -8.79 1.22
C GLY A 249 15.77 -9.84 1.85
N GLU A 250 14.48 -9.88 1.47
CA GLU A 250 13.47 -10.76 2.10
C GLU A 250 12.67 -11.63 1.11
N ALA A 251 13.28 -12.01 -0.03
CA ALA A 251 12.63 -12.88 -1.00
C ALA A 251 12.72 -14.34 -0.56
N VAL A 252 11.73 -14.81 0.20
CA VAL A 252 11.71 -16.14 0.82
C VAL A 252 10.39 -16.87 0.60
N CYS A 253 10.43 -18.20 0.69
CA CYS A 253 9.27 -19.07 0.73
C CYS A 253 9.46 -20.24 1.69
N PRO A 254 8.40 -20.85 2.23
CA PRO A 254 8.46 -22.10 2.97
C PRO A 254 9.00 -23.28 2.14
N ARG A 255 9.61 -24.26 2.80
CA ARG A 255 10.21 -25.44 2.13
C ARG A 255 9.20 -26.30 1.38
N ASP A 256 8.00 -26.41 1.90
CA ASP A 256 6.91 -27.23 1.33
C ASP A 256 6.39 -26.70 -0.01
N ILE A 257 6.48 -25.38 -0.26
CA ILE A 257 6.11 -24.77 -1.54
C ILE A 257 7.30 -24.39 -2.42
N ALA A 258 8.55 -24.64 -1.97
CA ALA A 258 9.75 -24.28 -2.73
C ALA A 258 9.76 -24.81 -4.19
N PRO A 259 9.28 -26.03 -4.50
CA PRO A 259 9.20 -26.51 -5.89
C PRO A 259 8.26 -25.70 -6.79
N GLN A 260 7.26 -25.02 -6.21
CA GLN A 260 6.29 -24.15 -6.89
C GLN A 260 6.64 -22.65 -6.75
N SER A 261 7.84 -22.33 -6.26
CA SER A 261 8.18 -20.93 -5.90
C SER A 261 9.33 -20.38 -6.74
N ILE A 262 9.26 -19.06 -6.96
CA ILE A 262 10.26 -18.25 -7.65
C ILE A 262 10.58 -17.07 -6.72
N CYS A 263 11.71 -17.12 -6.02
CA CYS A 263 12.13 -16.06 -5.12
C CYS A 263 13.29 -15.28 -5.77
N ILE A 264 13.09 -13.97 -5.99
CA ILE A 264 14.07 -13.07 -6.61
C ILE A 264 14.43 -11.99 -5.58
N ASN A 265 15.68 -12.02 -5.13
CA ASN A 265 16.21 -11.00 -4.25
C ASN A 265 16.80 -9.86 -5.08
N GLY A 266 16.17 -8.69 -5.05
CA GLY A 266 16.58 -7.51 -5.82
C GLY A 266 15.58 -6.37 -5.78
N ASP A 267 15.93 -5.24 -6.41
CA ASP A 267 15.02 -4.11 -6.59
C ASP A 267 13.87 -4.50 -7.52
N ILE A 268 12.64 -4.20 -7.11
CA ILE A 268 11.43 -4.60 -7.84
C ILE A 268 11.36 -3.91 -9.19
N GLY A 269 11.70 -2.62 -9.26
CA GLY A 269 11.67 -1.87 -10.51
C GLY A 269 12.65 -2.40 -11.54
N ASP A 270 13.83 -2.84 -11.09
CA ASP A 270 14.81 -3.44 -12.00
C ASP A 270 14.34 -4.80 -12.53
N VAL A 271 13.78 -5.64 -11.64
CA VAL A 271 13.19 -6.93 -12.04
C VAL A 271 12.03 -6.73 -13.02
N LEU A 272 11.14 -5.76 -12.79
CA LEU A 272 10.02 -5.50 -13.69
C LEU A 272 10.47 -5.03 -15.07
N LYS A 273 11.52 -4.21 -15.15
CA LYS A 273 12.11 -3.79 -16.44
C LYS A 273 12.74 -4.94 -17.24
N GLU A 274 13.36 -5.90 -16.55
CA GLU A 274 13.91 -7.08 -17.21
C GLU A 274 12.81 -8.04 -17.74
N LEU A 275 11.59 -7.96 -17.19
CA LEU A 275 10.45 -8.75 -17.64
C LEU A 275 9.73 -8.17 -18.87
N LEU A 276 9.81 -6.87 -19.07
CA LEU A 276 9.24 -6.17 -20.24
C LEU A 276 10.09 -6.39 -21.49
#